data_d5e523efdb5bf9e1ed4234053ff99ec6
#
_entry.id   d5e523efdb5bf9e1ed4234053ff99ec6
#
_cell.length_a   1.000
_cell.length_b   1.000
_cell.length_c   1.000
_cell.angle_alpha   90.00
_cell.angle_beta   90.00
_cell.angle_gamma   90.00
#
_symmetry.space_group_name_H-M   'P 1'
#
loop_
_entity.id
_entity.type
_entity.pdbx_description
1 polymer ?
#
loop_
_entity_poly.entity_id
_entity_poly.type
_entity_poly.pdbx_seq_one_letter_code
_entity_poly.pdbx_strand_id
1 'polypeptide(L)'
;MSDYPFKSEKLSPTIGLQIWGVDPSRPLSDAVIAALRHAWLDNLVIFLRDIEITPAQQLALAERFGAPATYPFVKGIDGFPTITPVLKLPDERVNFGGIWHTDTAYLDTPPMGTMLYAKEL
;
A
#
# COMPACT_ATOMS: atom_id res chain seq x y z
N MET A 1 7.68 -7.43 23.29
CA MET A 1 6.26 -7.59 22.95
C MET A 1 5.91 -6.57 21.88
N SER A 2 5.12 -6.96 20.91
CA SER A 2 4.61 -6.02 19.92
C SER A 2 3.50 -5.17 20.57
N ASP A 3 3.55 -3.85 20.38
CA ASP A 3 2.50 -2.94 20.84
C ASP A 3 1.22 -3.03 19.98
N TYR A 4 1.22 -3.93 18.97
CA TYR A 4 0.14 -4.10 18.01
C TYR A 4 -0.59 -5.44 18.18
N PRO A 5 -1.87 -5.54 17.82
CA PRO A 5 -2.67 -6.77 17.94
C PRO A 5 -2.33 -7.84 16.88
N PHE A 6 -1.25 -7.69 16.14
CA PHE A 6 -0.77 -8.61 15.11
C PHE A 6 0.73 -8.89 15.29
N LYS A 7 1.19 -9.99 14.69
CA LYS A 7 2.63 -10.30 14.65
C LYS A 7 3.34 -9.28 13.78
N SER A 8 4.40 -8.69 14.29
CA SER A 8 5.19 -7.70 13.56
C SER A 8 6.68 -7.78 13.87
N GLU A 9 7.49 -7.31 12.94
CA GLU A 9 8.96 -7.25 13.04
C GLU A 9 9.49 -6.03 12.30
N LYS A 10 10.35 -5.27 12.94
CA LYS A 10 11.02 -4.12 12.29
C LYS A 10 12.05 -4.59 11.27
N LEU A 11 12.05 -3.96 10.10
CA LEU A 11 13.07 -4.18 9.06
C LEU A 11 14.34 -3.38 9.30
N SER A 12 14.20 -2.23 9.95
CA SER A 12 15.31 -1.39 10.37
C SER A 12 14.94 -0.62 11.64
N PRO A 13 15.89 0.02 12.34
CA PRO A 13 15.60 0.79 13.53
C PRO A 13 14.61 1.95 13.33
N THR A 14 14.58 2.54 12.13
CA THR A 14 13.86 3.79 11.85
C THR A 14 12.71 3.68 10.86
N ILE A 15 12.75 2.70 9.95
CA ILE A 15 11.77 2.60 8.88
C ILE A 15 11.49 1.14 8.52
N GLY A 16 10.22 0.86 8.27
CA GLY A 16 9.76 -0.43 7.79
C GLY A 16 9.36 -1.40 8.90
N LEU A 17 8.11 -1.84 8.84
CA LEU A 17 7.54 -2.86 9.72
C LEU A 17 6.89 -3.95 8.88
N GLN A 18 7.30 -5.20 9.07
CA GLN A 18 6.60 -6.36 8.50
C GLN A 18 5.48 -6.79 9.44
N ILE A 19 4.36 -7.17 8.86
CA ILE A 19 3.14 -7.56 9.58
C ILE A 19 2.61 -8.87 9.00
N TRP A 20 2.24 -9.81 9.87
CA TRP A 20 1.61 -11.08 9.53
C TRP A 20 0.29 -11.26 10.26
N GLY A 21 -0.58 -12.08 9.67
CA GLY A 21 -1.86 -12.46 10.27
C GLY A 21 -2.97 -11.43 10.09
N VAL A 22 -2.75 -10.38 9.30
CA VAL A 22 -3.79 -9.46 8.87
C VAL A 22 -4.23 -9.87 7.46
N ASP A 23 -5.49 -10.26 7.32
CA ASP A 23 -6.05 -10.75 6.05
C ASP A 23 -7.05 -9.73 5.44
N PRO A 24 -6.59 -8.90 4.49
CA PRO A 24 -7.46 -7.90 3.85
C PRO A 24 -8.48 -8.49 2.87
N SER A 25 -8.45 -9.79 2.60
CA SER A 25 -9.50 -10.46 1.83
C SER A 25 -10.83 -10.54 2.59
N ARG A 26 -10.79 -10.24 3.90
CA ARG A 26 -11.95 -10.18 4.79
C ARG A 26 -12.12 -8.79 5.39
N PRO A 27 -13.33 -8.44 5.83
CA PRO A 27 -13.55 -7.19 6.56
C PRO A 27 -12.67 -7.14 7.82
N LEU A 28 -11.87 -6.08 7.94
CA LEU A 28 -11.05 -5.81 9.11
C LEU A 28 -11.82 -4.95 10.11
N SER A 29 -11.66 -5.22 11.39
CA SER A 29 -12.27 -4.41 12.44
C SER A 29 -11.64 -3.01 12.50
N ASP A 30 -12.38 -2.04 13.03
CA ASP A 30 -11.88 -0.67 13.22
C ASP A 30 -10.63 -0.65 14.11
N ALA A 31 -10.56 -1.53 15.10
CA ALA A 31 -9.39 -1.65 15.97
C ALA A 31 -8.13 -2.12 15.20
N VAL A 32 -8.27 -3.07 14.28
CA VAL A 32 -7.15 -3.51 13.43
C VAL A 32 -6.73 -2.40 12.46
N ILE A 33 -7.67 -1.69 11.85
CA ILE A 33 -7.36 -0.56 10.97
C ILE A 33 -6.64 0.57 11.74
N ALA A 34 -7.11 0.90 12.94
CA ALA A 34 -6.45 1.90 13.80
C ALA A 34 -5.02 1.46 14.15
N ALA A 35 -4.82 0.19 14.48
CA ALA A 35 -3.50 -0.37 14.76
C ALA A 35 -2.57 -0.35 13.54
N LEU A 36 -3.07 -0.68 12.34
CA LEU A 36 -2.32 -0.57 11.09
C LEU A 36 -1.92 0.88 10.79
N ARG A 37 -2.84 1.82 10.99
CA ARG A 37 -2.55 3.25 10.82
C ARG A 37 -1.47 3.71 11.80
N HIS A 38 -1.56 3.33 13.07
CA HIS A 38 -0.55 3.66 14.09
C HIS A 38 0.81 3.06 13.71
N ALA A 39 0.84 1.77 13.34
CA ALA A 39 2.05 1.10 12.88
C ALA A 39 2.69 1.80 11.67
N TRP A 40 1.87 2.25 10.71
CA TRP A 40 2.36 2.99 9.56
C TRP A 40 2.95 4.35 9.92
N LEU A 41 2.28 5.11 10.77
CA LEU A 41 2.78 6.43 11.22
C LEU A 41 4.09 6.30 12.00
N ASP A 42 4.24 5.26 12.81
CA ASP A 42 5.46 5.02 13.60
C ASP A 42 6.64 4.53 12.77
N ASN A 43 6.37 3.80 11.69
CA ASN A 43 7.41 3.11 10.92
C ASN A 43 7.52 3.60 9.46
N LEU A 44 6.68 4.55 9.02
CA LEU A 44 6.64 5.19 7.70
C LEU A 44 6.26 4.27 6.54
N VAL A 45 6.64 3.00 6.59
CA VAL A 45 6.27 1.94 5.64
C VAL A 45 5.89 0.69 6.40
N ILE A 46 4.77 0.07 6.03
CA ILE A 46 4.36 -1.24 6.55
C ILE A 46 4.20 -2.24 5.40
N PHE A 47 4.52 -3.49 5.66
CA PHE A 47 4.40 -4.60 4.71
C PHE A 47 3.48 -5.65 5.27
N LEU A 48 2.34 -5.86 4.64
CA LEU A 48 1.46 -6.99 4.93
C LEU A 48 1.98 -8.21 4.15
N ARG A 49 2.38 -9.25 4.88
CA ARG A 49 2.96 -10.46 4.28
C ARG A 49 1.90 -11.54 4.09
N ASP A 50 2.15 -12.40 3.10
CA ASP A 50 1.37 -13.61 2.83
C ASP A 50 -0.11 -13.31 2.59
N ILE A 51 -0.39 -12.25 1.82
CA ILE A 51 -1.76 -11.88 1.44
C ILE A 51 -2.02 -12.12 -0.03
N GLU A 52 -3.25 -12.51 -0.32
CA GLU A 52 -3.79 -12.61 -1.68
C GLU A 52 -5.13 -11.88 -1.72
N ILE A 53 -5.21 -10.81 -2.52
CA ILE A 53 -6.38 -9.95 -2.61
C ILE A 53 -6.75 -9.62 -4.04
N THR A 54 -8.04 -9.41 -4.27
CA THR A 54 -8.57 -8.88 -5.53
C THR A 54 -8.44 -7.35 -5.58
N PRO A 55 -8.56 -6.72 -6.76
CA PRO A 55 -8.61 -5.26 -6.86
C PRO A 55 -9.72 -4.62 -6.01
N ALA A 56 -10.89 -5.27 -5.91
CA ALA A 56 -11.98 -4.79 -5.05
C ALA A 56 -11.60 -4.80 -3.57
N GLN A 57 -10.90 -5.83 -3.11
CA GLN A 57 -10.41 -5.94 -1.73
C GLN A 57 -9.29 -4.93 -1.46
N GLN A 58 -8.39 -4.70 -2.42
CA GLN A 58 -7.37 -3.66 -2.32
C GLN A 58 -8.00 -2.27 -2.18
N LEU A 59 -9.00 -1.97 -3.01
CA LEU A 59 -9.74 -0.71 -2.94
C LEU A 59 -10.45 -0.56 -1.59
N ALA A 60 -11.15 -1.60 -1.14
CA ALA A 60 -11.84 -1.60 0.15
C ALA A 60 -10.89 -1.36 1.33
N LEU A 61 -9.69 -1.93 1.29
CA LEU A 61 -8.66 -1.65 2.30
C LEU A 61 -8.20 -0.19 2.24
N ALA A 62 -7.91 0.32 1.04
CA ALA A 62 -7.46 1.70 0.86
C ALA A 62 -8.48 2.72 1.37
N GLU A 63 -9.77 2.49 1.12
CA GLU A 63 -10.87 3.36 1.59
C GLU A 63 -10.96 3.45 3.12
N ARG A 64 -10.44 2.45 3.84
CA ARG A 64 -10.37 2.49 5.31
C ARG A 64 -9.33 3.49 5.83
N PHE A 65 -8.36 3.89 5.00
CA PHE A 65 -7.33 4.89 5.33
C PHE A 65 -7.67 6.29 4.84
N GLY A 66 -8.49 6.41 3.82
CA GLY A 66 -8.90 7.68 3.25
C GLY A 66 -9.54 7.52 1.88
N ALA A 67 -9.96 8.62 1.27
CA ALA A 67 -10.53 8.61 -0.07
C ALA A 67 -9.43 8.29 -1.11
N PRO A 68 -9.55 7.22 -1.90
CA PRO A 68 -8.61 6.93 -2.97
C PRO A 68 -8.59 8.04 -4.02
N ALA A 69 -7.40 8.36 -4.52
CA ALA A 69 -7.21 9.35 -5.58
C ALA A 69 -6.84 8.67 -6.91
N THR A 70 -7.22 9.31 -8.01
CA THR A 70 -6.75 8.91 -9.34
C THR A 70 -5.35 9.44 -9.59
N TYR A 71 -4.49 8.62 -10.21
CA TYR A 71 -3.19 9.08 -10.67
C TYR A 71 -3.35 9.82 -12.00
N PRO A 72 -2.89 11.08 -12.11
CA PRO A 72 -3.25 11.94 -13.25
C PRO A 72 -2.60 11.54 -14.57
N PHE A 73 -1.52 10.74 -14.55
CA PHE A 73 -0.71 10.45 -15.75
C PHE A 73 -0.91 9.06 -16.34
N VAL A 74 -1.55 8.14 -15.61
CA VAL A 74 -1.77 6.77 -16.04
C VAL A 74 -3.19 6.38 -15.75
N LYS A 75 -3.87 5.75 -16.72
CA LYS A 75 -5.20 5.22 -16.55
C LYS A 75 -5.18 4.05 -15.56
N GLY A 76 -6.17 4.00 -14.67
CA GLY A 76 -6.41 2.85 -13.81
C GLY A 76 -6.83 1.59 -14.58
N ILE A 77 -6.81 0.45 -13.90
CA ILE A 77 -7.32 -0.82 -14.46
C ILE A 77 -8.83 -0.77 -14.66
N ASP A 78 -9.36 -1.63 -15.54
CA ASP A 78 -10.79 -1.66 -15.85
C ASP A 78 -11.65 -1.90 -14.60
N GLY A 79 -12.63 -1.02 -14.40
CA GLY A 79 -13.52 -1.04 -13.24
C GLY A 79 -12.93 -0.42 -11.96
N PHE A 80 -11.64 -0.09 -11.94
CA PHE A 80 -10.94 0.46 -10.75
C PHE A 80 -10.04 1.64 -11.16
N PRO A 81 -10.60 2.82 -11.40
CA PRO A 81 -9.84 3.97 -11.91
C PRO A 81 -8.77 4.50 -10.95
N THR A 82 -8.88 4.17 -9.66
CA THR A 82 -7.90 4.56 -8.63
C THR A 82 -6.77 3.54 -8.42
N ILE A 83 -6.81 2.39 -9.11
CA ILE A 83 -5.76 1.38 -9.08
C ILE A 83 -4.96 1.45 -10.37
N THR A 84 -3.72 1.89 -10.27
CA THR A 84 -2.82 2.05 -11.41
C THR A 84 -1.93 0.81 -11.55
N PRO A 85 -1.87 0.17 -12.74
CA PRO A 85 -0.95 -0.94 -12.95
C PRO A 85 0.49 -0.41 -13.08
N VAL A 86 1.42 -1.08 -12.42
CA VAL A 86 2.86 -0.90 -12.61
C VAL A 86 3.38 -2.19 -13.20
N LEU A 87 3.62 -2.19 -14.50
CA LEU A 87 4.05 -3.35 -15.26
C LEU A 87 5.44 -3.11 -15.84
N LYS A 88 6.30 -4.12 -15.72
CA LYS A 88 7.55 -4.19 -16.44
C LYS A 88 7.64 -5.50 -17.19
N LEU A 89 7.80 -5.42 -18.51
CA LEU A 89 8.00 -6.59 -19.36
C LEU A 89 9.47 -7.07 -19.28
N PRO A 90 9.74 -8.37 -19.54
CA PRO A 90 11.09 -8.92 -19.43
C PRO A 90 12.16 -8.26 -20.30
N ASP A 91 11.76 -7.68 -21.44
CA ASP A 91 12.62 -7.00 -22.40
C ASP A 91 12.75 -5.47 -22.16
N GLU A 92 11.99 -4.92 -21.25
CA GLU A 92 12.08 -3.50 -20.88
C GLU A 92 13.33 -3.24 -20.03
N ARG A 93 14.12 -2.22 -20.45
CA ARG A 93 15.35 -1.84 -19.77
C ARG A 93 15.16 -0.75 -18.72
N VAL A 94 14.05 -0.02 -18.80
CA VAL A 94 13.75 1.10 -17.90
C VAL A 94 12.66 0.71 -16.94
N ASN A 95 12.88 0.93 -15.65
CA ASN A 95 11.88 0.71 -14.62
C ASN A 95 11.01 1.97 -14.46
N PHE A 96 9.70 1.78 -14.36
CA PHE A 96 8.81 2.85 -13.90
C PHE A 96 9.22 3.29 -12.48
N GLY A 97 9.48 4.58 -12.33
CA GLY A 97 9.95 5.09 -11.03
C GLY A 97 11.36 4.65 -10.63
N GLY A 98 12.20 4.19 -11.59
CA GLY A 98 13.54 3.68 -11.33
C GLY A 98 14.61 4.72 -10.97
N ILE A 99 14.24 5.99 -10.88
CA ILE A 99 15.10 7.09 -10.40
C ILE A 99 14.56 7.64 -9.09
N TRP A 100 15.40 8.33 -8.34
CA TRP A 100 14.95 9.04 -7.13
C TRP A 100 13.88 10.07 -7.49
N HIS A 101 12.73 10.00 -6.83
CA HIS A 101 11.56 10.85 -7.10
C HIS A 101 10.71 11.01 -5.84
N THR A 102 9.75 11.91 -5.92
CA THR A 102 8.64 12.02 -4.97
C THR A 102 7.34 11.64 -5.67
N ASP A 103 6.43 10.98 -4.94
CA ASP A 103 5.11 10.62 -5.45
C ASP A 103 4.14 11.78 -5.29
N THR A 104 3.68 12.37 -6.39
CA THR A 104 2.56 13.33 -6.47
C THR A 104 2.46 14.38 -5.35
N ALA A 105 3.55 14.64 -4.62
CA ALA A 105 3.61 15.63 -3.55
C ALA A 105 3.41 17.08 -4.05
N TYR A 106 3.51 17.29 -5.35
CA TYR A 106 3.32 18.57 -6.04
C TYR A 106 1.85 18.90 -6.33
N LEU A 107 0.91 18.00 -6.07
CA LEU A 107 -0.51 18.26 -6.25
C LEU A 107 -1.04 19.22 -5.16
N ASP A 108 -2.08 20.00 -5.49
CA ASP A 108 -2.76 20.88 -4.53
C ASP A 108 -3.32 20.10 -3.33
N THR A 109 -3.75 18.88 -3.58
CA THR A 109 -4.19 17.94 -2.55
C THR A 109 -3.34 16.67 -2.65
N PRO A 110 -2.16 16.63 -2.02
CA PRO A 110 -1.29 15.47 -2.07
C PRO A 110 -1.95 14.24 -1.41
N PRO A 111 -1.81 13.04 -1.98
CA PRO A 111 -2.27 11.84 -1.31
C PRO A 111 -1.47 11.60 -0.02
N MET A 112 -2.14 11.11 1.01
CA MET A 112 -1.54 10.80 2.32
C MET A 112 -0.51 9.67 2.23
N GLY A 113 -0.69 8.74 1.31
CA GLY A 113 0.19 7.60 1.11
C GLY A 113 -0.15 6.82 -0.14
N THR A 114 0.64 5.80 -0.40
CA THR A 114 0.50 4.90 -1.55
C THR A 114 0.43 3.46 -1.07
N MET A 115 -0.45 2.68 -1.66
CA MET A 115 -0.60 1.25 -1.40
C MET A 115 -0.19 0.47 -2.66
N LEU A 116 0.84 -0.37 -2.53
CA LEU A 116 1.32 -1.23 -3.61
C LEU A 116 0.98 -2.68 -3.29
N TYR A 117 0.49 -3.41 -4.27
CA TYR A 117 0.27 -4.85 -4.20
C TYR A 117 1.11 -5.55 -5.27
N ALA A 118 2.09 -6.34 -4.85
CA ALA A 118 2.93 -7.11 -5.76
C ALA A 118 2.16 -8.35 -6.25
N LYS A 119 2.01 -8.48 -7.57
CA LYS A 119 1.35 -9.62 -8.24
C LYS A 119 2.36 -10.63 -8.73
N GLU A 120 3.40 -10.16 -9.40
CA GLU A 120 4.51 -10.94 -9.94
C GLU A 120 5.81 -10.19 -9.67
N LEU A 121 6.86 -10.91 -9.35
CA LEU A 121 8.19 -10.37 -9.04
C LEU A 121 9.25 -10.91 -10.01
#